data_0f5110a40d56b90344fadba2b63f70ff
#
_entry.id   0f5110a40d56b90344fadba2b63f70ff
#
_cell.length_a   1.000
_cell.length_b   1.000
_cell.length_c   1.000
_cell.angle_alpha   90.00
_cell.angle_beta   90.00
_cell.angle_gamma   90.00
#
_symmetry.space_group_name_H-M   'P 1'
#
loop_
_entity.id
_entity.type
_entity.pdbx_description
1 polymer ?
#
loop_
_entity_poly.entity_id
_entity_poly.type
_entity_poly.pdbx_seq_one_letter_code
_entity_poly.pdbx_strand_id
1 'polypeptide(L)'
;GCADDYEDWCIGVGDMADYCRETGRGHDITYDEAMEILKRAEDNGFVHQVTNIDGENKIFAICNCNVKICNALRTSQLFNTPNMSASAYRAHVNKENCVACGQCVEYCPAGALKLGQKLCKKDGSEVKYPRQPLPDKRKWGKEMWDEDYRDNNRINCHTTGTAPCKTACPAHIAVQGYLKKAAQGKYREALALIKKENPFPAVCGRICNKRCEDECTRGTIDRAVSIDEVKKFIAQKDLEAEHRYVPEIVVASNKGRWKEKIAIIGAGPSGLSCAFYLAQMGYYPTVFEKNDIPGGMLTYGIPSYKLEKDVIDAEIEIMREMGVEIKTGIEVGKDV
;
A
#
# COMPACT_ATOMS: atom_id res chain seq x y z
N GLY A 1 22.99 -0.43 -0.60
CA GLY A 1 22.00 0.59 -0.64
C GLY A 1 20.60 0.06 -0.80
N CYS A 2 19.70 0.51 0.04
CA CYS A 2 18.29 0.13 -0.05
C CYS A 2 17.50 1.05 -0.97
N ALA A 3 18.12 2.06 -1.54
CA ALA A 3 17.51 2.98 -2.47
C ALA A 3 18.42 3.13 -3.70
N ASP A 4 17.81 3.29 -4.84
CA ASP A 4 18.50 3.62 -6.08
C ASP A 4 19.04 5.05 -6.07
N ASP A 5 18.78 5.77 -4.97
CA ASP A 5 19.14 7.17 -4.80
C ASP A 5 20.25 7.35 -3.80
N TYR A 6 21.05 8.36 -4.03
CA TYR A 6 22.12 8.85 -3.17
C TYR A 6 21.59 9.53 -1.90
N GLU A 7 20.48 9.01 -1.35
CA GLU A 7 19.84 9.56 -0.18
C GLU A 7 20.18 8.76 1.08
N ASP A 8 20.34 9.47 2.18
CA ASP A 8 20.67 8.89 3.45
C ASP A 8 19.43 8.27 4.09
N TRP A 9 19.38 6.93 4.07
CA TRP A 9 18.32 6.16 4.72
C TRP A 9 18.79 5.46 5.98
N CYS A 10 20.09 5.15 6.08
CA CYS A 10 20.65 4.43 7.22
C CYS A 10 21.35 5.42 8.17
N ILE A 11 21.06 5.31 9.45
CA ILE A 11 21.68 6.13 10.50
C ILE A 11 22.64 5.23 11.26
N GLY A 12 23.94 5.49 11.15
CA GLY A 12 24.97 4.85 11.95
C GLY A 12 25.06 5.50 13.34
N VAL A 13 25.30 4.70 14.37
CA VAL A 13 25.52 5.19 15.74
C VAL A 13 26.73 4.51 16.37
N GLY A 14 27.37 5.16 17.34
CA GLY A 14 28.56 4.63 18.01
C GLY A 14 29.69 4.30 17.03
N ASP A 15 30.33 3.13 17.22
CA ASP A 15 31.49 2.70 16.42
C ASP A 15 31.24 2.70 14.90
N MET A 16 29.98 2.46 14.48
CA MET A 16 29.61 2.51 13.07
C MET A 16 29.61 3.97 12.54
N ALA A 17 29.19 4.91 13.34
CA ALA A 17 29.25 6.33 12.97
C ALA A 17 30.71 6.78 12.80
N ASP A 18 31.57 6.40 13.72
CA ASP A 18 32.98 6.68 13.64
C ASP A 18 33.62 6.06 12.37
N TYR A 19 33.32 4.78 12.10
CA TYR A 19 33.77 4.11 10.90
C TYR A 19 33.28 4.83 9.62
N CYS A 20 32.03 5.22 9.55
CA CYS A 20 31.49 5.92 8.38
C CYS A 20 32.16 7.28 8.17
N ARG A 21 32.45 8.00 9.25
CA ARG A 21 33.17 9.27 9.22
C ARG A 21 34.61 9.09 8.72
N GLU A 22 35.35 8.14 9.30
CA GLU A 22 36.73 7.88 8.97
C GLU A 22 36.93 7.37 7.52
N THR A 23 35.97 6.60 7.02
CA THR A 23 36.01 6.06 5.67
C THR A 23 35.36 6.93 4.62
N GLY A 24 34.79 8.08 4.99
CA GLY A 24 34.08 8.98 4.08
C GLY A 24 32.81 8.38 3.49
N ARG A 25 32.20 7.38 4.17
CA ARG A 25 30.97 6.70 3.72
C ARG A 25 29.70 7.28 4.32
N GLY A 26 29.82 8.33 5.08
CA GLY A 26 28.71 9.04 5.70
C GLY A 26 29.16 10.42 6.18
N HIS A 27 28.22 11.16 6.69
CA HIS A 27 28.44 12.48 7.29
C HIS A 27 27.68 12.57 8.63
N ASP A 28 28.11 13.48 9.47
CA ASP A 28 27.43 13.74 10.74
C ASP A 28 26.08 14.39 10.49
N ILE A 29 25.07 13.97 11.22
CA ILE A 29 23.72 14.51 11.17
C ILE A 29 23.29 14.97 12.56
N THR A 30 22.44 15.98 12.60
CA THR A 30 21.80 16.45 13.83
C THR A 30 20.63 15.56 14.24
N TYR A 31 20.13 15.75 15.44
CA TYR A 31 18.92 15.07 15.92
C TYR A 31 17.70 15.37 15.01
N ASP A 32 17.54 16.61 14.59
CA ASP A 32 16.39 17.01 13.76
C ASP A 32 16.47 16.38 12.37
N GLU A 33 17.64 16.34 11.75
CA GLU A 33 17.85 15.62 10.48
C GLU A 33 17.59 14.11 10.63
N ALA A 34 18.01 13.50 11.76
CA ALA A 34 17.69 12.10 12.03
C ALA A 34 16.18 11.87 12.12
N MET A 35 15.46 12.77 12.80
CA MET A 35 13.99 12.68 12.89
C MET A 35 13.31 12.89 11.53
N GLU A 36 13.83 13.76 10.69
CA GLU A 36 13.34 13.93 9.31
C GLU A 36 13.56 12.69 8.46
N ILE A 37 14.72 12.04 8.57
CA ILE A 37 15.01 10.77 7.87
C ILE A 37 14.00 9.68 8.32
N LEU A 38 13.79 9.55 9.63
CA LEU A 38 12.85 8.57 10.18
C LEU A 38 11.42 8.84 9.69
N LYS A 39 10.97 10.09 9.77
CA LYS A 39 9.65 10.48 9.30
C LYS A 39 9.47 10.22 7.80
N ARG A 40 10.44 10.59 7.00
CA ARG A 40 10.43 10.34 5.55
C ARG A 40 10.39 8.85 5.23
N ALA A 41 11.12 8.03 5.99
CA ALA A 41 11.09 6.59 5.85
C ALA A 41 9.71 6.01 6.20
N GLU A 42 9.06 6.52 7.26
CA GLU A 42 7.70 6.16 7.65
C GLU A 42 6.70 6.51 6.55
N ASP A 43 6.75 7.72 6.01
CA ASP A 43 5.89 8.20 4.93
C ASP A 43 6.02 7.34 3.66
N ASN A 44 7.20 6.79 3.42
CA ASN A 44 7.48 5.85 2.32
C ASN A 44 7.16 4.37 2.65
N GLY A 45 6.69 4.07 3.85
CA GLY A 45 6.37 2.71 4.29
C GLY A 45 7.60 1.82 4.49
N PHE A 46 8.74 2.41 4.79
CA PHE A 46 9.96 1.67 5.12
C PHE A 46 9.90 1.15 6.56
N VAL A 47 10.62 0.06 6.80
CA VAL A 47 10.68 -0.57 8.12
C VAL A 47 11.89 -0.07 8.88
N HIS A 48 11.64 0.51 10.05
CA HIS A 48 12.71 0.86 11.00
C HIS A 48 13.24 -0.39 11.67
N GLN A 49 14.53 -0.61 11.60
CA GLN A 49 15.21 -1.69 12.29
C GLN A 49 16.34 -1.14 13.14
N VAL A 50 16.26 -1.41 14.43
CA VAL A 50 17.35 -1.12 15.35
C VAL A 50 18.23 -2.35 15.41
N THR A 51 19.46 -2.24 14.95
CA THR A 51 20.39 -3.37 14.88
C THR A 51 21.10 -3.56 16.21
N ASN A 52 20.94 -4.72 16.81
CA ASN A 52 21.54 -5.10 18.09
C ASN A 52 22.20 -6.50 18.01
N ILE A 53 23.06 -6.68 17.02
CA ILE A 53 23.67 -7.98 16.69
C ILE A 53 24.47 -8.56 17.86
N ASP A 54 25.05 -7.74 18.70
CA ASP A 54 25.97 -8.19 19.74
C ASP A 54 25.32 -8.57 21.07
N GLY A 55 24.00 -8.58 21.16
CA GLY A 55 23.27 -9.08 22.35
C GLY A 55 23.39 -8.23 23.62
N GLU A 56 24.23 -7.23 23.65
CA GLU A 56 24.56 -6.44 24.83
C GLU A 56 24.18 -4.96 24.68
N ASN A 57 22.98 -4.63 24.32
CA ASN A 57 22.49 -3.24 24.26
C ASN A 57 23.26 -2.28 23.34
N LYS A 58 24.15 -2.78 22.50
CA LYS A 58 24.88 -1.95 21.52
C LYS A 58 24.13 -1.91 20.20
N ILE A 59 23.48 -0.80 20.00
CA ILE A 59 22.90 -0.45 18.71
C ILE A 59 24.00 0.17 17.87
N PHE A 60 24.23 -0.33 16.66
CA PHE A 60 25.21 0.24 15.75
C PHE A 60 24.57 0.99 14.57
N ALA A 61 23.30 0.73 14.27
CA ALA A 61 22.58 1.46 13.23
C ALA A 61 21.07 1.43 13.45
N ILE A 62 20.41 2.46 12.93
CA ILE A 62 18.99 2.48 12.68
C ILE A 62 18.81 2.36 11.16
N CYS A 63 18.35 1.21 10.72
CA CYS A 63 18.10 0.97 9.30
C CYS A 63 16.67 1.35 8.95
N ASN A 64 16.48 2.02 7.84
CA ASN A 64 15.18 2.38 7.28
C ASN A 64 15.03 1.64 5.94
N CYS A 65 14.51 0.44 5.99
CA CYS A 65 14.61 -0.51 4.89
C CYS A 65 13.29 -0.73 4.15
N ASN A 66 13.36 -0.69 2.83
CA ASN A 66 12.26 -1.16 1.99
C ASN A 66 12.18 -2.70 2.05
N VAL A 67 11.03 -3.23 2.46
CA VAL A 67 10.79 -4.69 2.59
C VAL A 67 10.93 -5.45 1.27
N LYS A 68 10.78 -4.79 0.14
CA LYS A 68 10.89 -5.39 -1.19
C LYS A 68 12.34 -5.51 -1.68
N ILE A 69 13.25 -4.76 -1.09
CA ILE A 69 14.65 -4.64 -1.53
C ILE A 69 15.61 -5.21 -0.49
N CYS A 70 15.39 -4.95 0.78
CA CYS A 70 16.30 -5.36 1.85
C CYS A 70 16.44 -6.88 1.95
N ASN A 71 17.67 -7.38 1.80
CA ASN A 71 17.94 -8.81 1.88
C ASN A 71 17.57 -9.41 3.25
N ALA A 72 17.86 -8.72 4.33
CA ALA A 72 17.52 -9.19 5.69
C ALA A 72 16.01 -9.36 5.89
N LEU A 73 15.22 -8.39 5.45
CA LEU A 73 13.75 -8.45 5.55
C LEU A 73 13.17 -9.48 4.58
N ARG A 74 13.68 -9.56 3.36
CA ARG A 74 13.23 -10.54 2.35
C ARG A 74 13.53 -11.97 2.77
N THR A 75 14.72 -12.25 3.29
CA THR A 75 15.07 -13.59 3.75
C THR A 75 14.26 -13.99 4.96
N SER A 76 14.00 -13.06 5.89
CA SER A 76 13.13 -13.29 7.03
C SER A 76 11.71 -13.66 6.60
N GLN A 77 11.14 -12.98 5.62
CA GLN A 77 9.84 -13.32 5.04
C GLN A 77 9.86 -14.65 4.29
N LEU A 78 10.87 -14.84 3.44
CA LEU A 78 10.94 -16.00 2.55
C LEU A 78 11.11 -17.31 3.31
N PHE A 79 11.93 -17.30 4.36
CA PHE A 79 12.26 -18.49 5.14
C PHE A 79 11.51 -18.57 6.47
N ASN A 80 10.62 -17.60 6.75
CA ASN A 80 9.92 -17.50 8.04
C ASN A 80 10.87 -17.57 9.26
N THR A 81 12.04 -16.97 9.11
CA THR A 81 13.05 -16.91 10.17
C THR A 81 12.89 -15.63 10.99
N PRO A 82 13.28 -15.61 12.26
CA PRO A 82 13.37 -14.37 13.02
C PRO A 82 14.28 -13.36 12.33
N ASN A 83 13.91 -12.08 12.37
CA ASN A 83 14.80 -11.02 11.95
C ASN A 83 15.98 -10.92 12.93
N MET A 84 17.14 -10.49 12.42
CA MET A 84 18.36 -10.28 13.24
C MET A 84 18.21 -9.13 14.24
N SER A 85 17.19 -8.30 14.10
CA SER A 85 16.86 -7.22 15.04
C SER A 85 15.89 -7.71 16.08
N ALA A 86 16.34 -7.84 17.33
CA ALA A 86 15.46 -8.11 18.46
C ALA A 86 14.80 -6.81 18.94
N SER A 87 13.54 -6.86 19.32
CA SER A 87 12.83 -5.73 19.87
C SER A 87 12.20 -6.06 21.22
N ALA A 88 12.45 -5.20 22.21
CA ALA A 88 11.77 -5.26 23.51
C ALA A 88 10.34 -4.68 23.45
N TYR A 89 9.98 -4.04 22.36
CA TYR A 89 8.70 -3.39 22.16
C TYR A 89 7.70 -4.33 21.49
N ARG A 90 6.44 -4.21 21.89
CA ARG A 90 5.32 -4.89 21.21
C ARG A 90 4.50 -3.85 20.47
N ALA A 91 4.24 -4.11 19.19
CA ALA A 91 3.32 -3.29 18.44
C ALA A 91 1.91 -3.34 19.05
N HIS A 92 1.34 -2.20 19.31
CA HIS A 92 -0.04 -2.05 19.78
C HIS A 92 -0.86 -1.32 18.75
N VAL A 93 -1.97 -1.92 18.35
CA VAL A 93 -2.89 -1.32 17.39
C VAL A 93 -3.92 -0.48 18.13
N ASN A 94 -3.96 0.81 17.86
CA ASN A 94 -5.06 1.66 18.32
C ASN A 94 -6.34 1.26 17.58
N LYS A 95 -7.28 0.64 18.30
CA LYS A 95 -8.52 0.10 17.72
C LYS A 95 -9.45 1.18 17.17
N GLU A 96 -9.38 2.39 17.69
CA GLU A 96 -10.21 3.51 17.23
C GLU A 96 -9.72 4.03 15.88
N ASN A 97 -8.41 4.11 15.70
CA ASN A 97 -7.78 4.55 14.47
C ASN A 97 -7.64 3.44 13.43
N CYS A 98 -7.65 2.19 13.85
CA CYS A 98 -7.49 1.04 12.95
C CYS A 98 -8.71 0.88 12.04
N VAL A 99 -8.47 0.93 10.74
CA VAL A 99 -9.48 0.72 9.69
C VAL A 99 -9.44 -0.69 9.09
N ALA A 100 -8.66 -1.60 9.68
CA ALA A 100 -8.51 -2.98 9.22
C ALA A 100 -8.12 -3.09 7.73
N CYS A 101 -7.35 -2.15 7.20
CA CYS A 101 -6.93 -2.16 5.80
C CYS A 101 -5.94 -3.28 5.45
N GLY A 102 -5.31 -3.91 6.46
CA GLY A 102 -4.35 -4.99 6.28
C GLY A 102 -2.94 -4.54 5.89
N GLN A 103 -2.71 -3.26 5.64
CA GLN A 103 -1.41 -2.75 5.20
C GLN A 103 -0.29 -3.11 6.17
N CYS A 104 -0.50 -2.94 7.47
CA CYS A 104 0.48 -3.31 8.48
C CYS A 104 0.80 -4.82 8.50
N VAL A 105 -0.16 -5.68 8.11
CA VAL A 105 0.05 -7.13 7.98
C VAL A 105 0.92 -7.45 6.77
N GLU A 106 0.69 -6.76 5.66
CA GLU A 106 1.46 -6.93 4.42
C GLU A 106 2.91 -6.46 4.56
N TYR A 107 3.11 -5.35 5.27
CA TYR A 107 4.44 -4.77 5.46
C TYR A 107 5.23 -5.37 6.62
N CYS A 108 4.59 -6.10 7.53
CA CYS A 108 5.30 -6.67 8.67
C CYS A 108 6.13 -7.90 8.28
N PRO A 109 7.46 -7.82 8.25
CA PRO A 109 8.32 -8.93 7.85
C PRO A 109 8.30 -10.10 8.85
N ALA A 110 8.00 -9.80 10.11
CA ALA A 110 7.95 -10.79 11.19
C ALA A 110 6.57 -11.49 11.31
N GLY A 111 5.57 -11.06 10.52
CA GLY A 111 4.21 -11.57 10.67
C GLY A 111 3.61 -11.33 12.09
N ALA A 112 4.11 -10.29 12.77
CA ALA A 112 3.71 -9.98 14.16
C ALA A 112 2.27 -9.45 14.24
N LEU A 113 1.76 -8.91 13.15
CA LEU A 113 0.41 -8.39 13.03
C LEU A 113 -0.43 -9.31 12.14
N LYS A 114 -1.63 -9.60 12.59
CA LYS A 114 -2.60 -10.42 11.85
C LYS A 114 -3.95 -9.72 11.90
N LEU A 115 -4.70 -9.78 10.81
CA LEU A 115 -6.10 -9.40 10.81
C LEU A 115 -6.88 -10.48 11.57
N GLY A 116 -7.39 -10.12 12.74
CA GLY A 116 -8.28 -10.99 13.51
C GLY A 116 -9.67 -11.01 12.86
N GLN A 117 -10.21 -12.20 12.65
CA GLN A 117 -11.63 -12.34 12.34
C GLN A 117 -12.40 -12.45 13.67
N LYS A 118 -13.35 -11.54 13.86
CA LYS A 118 -14.37 -11.69 14.90
C LYS A 118 -15.61 -12.28 14.23
N LEU A 119 -15.88 -13.54 14.50
CA LEU A 119 -17.18 -14.11 14.17
C LEU A 119 -18.19 -13.67 15.22
N CYS A 120 -19.18 -12.89 14.77
CA CYS A 120 -20.33 -12.53 15.60
C CYS A 120 -21.54 -13.35 15.17
N LYS A 121 -22.30 -13.85 16.14
CA LYS A 121 -23.62 -14.44 15.89
C LYS A 121 -24.62 -13.36 15.47
N LYS A 122 -25.80 -13.78 14.97
CA LYS A 122 -26.89 -12.86 14.60
C LYS A 122 -27.35 -11.92 15.71
N ASP A 123 -27.20 -12.33 16.97
CA ASP A 123 -27.52 -11.55 18.16
C ASP A 123 -26.43 -10.54 18.57
N GLY A 124 -25.34 -10.45 17.78
CA GLY A 124 -24.21 -9.57 18.04
C GLY A 124 -23.20 -10.14 19.04
N SER A 125 -23.45 -11.32 19.63
CA SER A 125 -22.52 -11.94 20.55
C SER A 125 -21.29 -12.48 19.83
N GLU A 126 -20.10 -12.28 20.44
CA GLU A 126 -18.81 -12.74 19.91
C GLU A 126 -18.66 -14.25 20.09
N VAL A 127 -18.34 -14.98 19.02
CA VAL A 127 -17.97 -16.38 19.11
C VAL A 127 -16.55 -16.48 19.63
N LYS A 128 -16.38 -16.89 20.87
CA LYS A 128 -15.06 -17.16 21.45
C LYS A 128 -14.65 -18.58 21.09
N TYR A 129 -13.66 -18.71 20.22
CA TYR A 129 -12.97 -19.98 20.04
C TYR A 129 -12.03 -20.21 21.21
N PRO A 130 -12.06 -21.39 21.84
CA PRO A 130 -11.03 -21.75 22.81
C PRO A 130 -9.68 -21.69 22.08
N ARG A 131 -8.77 -20.83 22.55
CA ARG A 131 -7.39 -20.86 22.08
C ARG A 131 -6.84 -22.24 22.43
N GLN A 132 -6.61 -23.03 21.41
CA GLN A 132 -5.75 -24.19 21.60
C GLN A 132 -4.35 -23.64 21.90
N PRO A 133 -3.70 -24.12 22.98
CA PRO A 133 -2.31 -23.78 23.21
C PRO A 133 -1.55 -24.22 21.95
N LEU A 134 -0.96 -23.28 21.24
CA LEU A 134 0.03 -23.61 20.23
C LEU A 134 1.07 -24.48 20.94
N PRO A 135 1.52 -25.56 20.31
CA PRO A 135 2.55 -26.40 20.89
C PRO A 135 3.90 -25.69 20.85
N ASP A 136 4.04 -24.62 21.64
CA ASP A 136 5.24 -23.77 21.73
C ASP A 136 6.48 -24.50 22.25
N LYS A 137 6.32 -25.79 22.61
CA LYS A 137 7.42 -26.62 23.09
C LYS A 137 8.05 -27.53 22.03
N ARG A 138 7.63 -27.45 20.79
CA ARG A 138 8.25 -28.23 19.73
C ARG A 138 9.59 -27.62 19.37
N LYS A 139 10.67 -28.29 19.80
CA LYS A 139 11.98 -28.04 19.23
C LYS A 139 11.92 -28.40 17.74
N TRP A 140 12.37 -27.51 16.93
CA TRP A 140 12.55 -27.74 15.50
C TRP A 140 13.50 -28.91 15.27
N GLY A 141 13.05 -29.94 14.57
CA GLY A 141 13.83 -31.07 14.15
C GLY A 141 13.49 -31.43 12.70
N LYS A 142 14.35 -32.24 12.10
CA LYS A 142 14.20 -32.70 10.70
C LYS A 142 12.86 -33.46 10.51
N GLU A 143 12.38 -34.11 11.54
CA GLU A 143 11.10 -34.82 11.60
C GLU A 143 9.87 -33.91 11.55
N MET A 144 10.07 -32.61 11.71
CA MET A 144 9.00 -31.60 11.65
C MET A 144 8.84 -31.02 10.25
N TRP A 145 9.66 -31.47 9.32
CA TRP A 145 9.67 -31.00 7.93
C TRP A 145 8.81 -31.94 7.07
N ASP A 146 7.75 -31.43 6.50
CA ASP A 146 6.98 -32.10 5.45
C ASP A 146 6.86 -31.20 4.21
N GLU A 147 6.38 -31.78 3.10
CA GLU A 147 6.20 -31.03 1.85
C GLU A 147 5.19 -29.87 2.01
N ASP A 148 4.22 -30.07 2.91
CA ASP A 148 3.17 -29.11 3.23
C ASP A 148 3.53 -28.19 4.41
N TYR A 149 4.78 -28.21 4.86
CA TYR A 149 5.25 -27.41 6.00
C TYR A 149 4.85 -25.94 5.90
N ARG A 150 4.90 -25.36 4.72
CA ARG A 150 4.45 -23.99 4.46
C ARG A 150 2.96 -23.83 4.74
N ASP A 151 2.17 -24.80 4.35
CA ASP A 151 0.73 -24.77 4.47
C ASP A 151 0.30 -25.07 5.89
N ASN A 152 0.94 -26.03 6.52
CA ASN A 152 0.65 -26.45 7.89
C ASN A 152 1.09 -25.41 8.95
N ASN A 153 2.18 -24.69 8.73
CA ASN A 153 2.66 -23.67 9.68
C ASN A 153 2.16 -22.26 9.38
N ARG A 154 1.79 -22.00 8.17
CA ARG A 154 1.07 -20.77 7.81
C ARG A 154 -0.44 -20.97 7.83
N ILE A 155 -0.93 -22.02 8.47
CA ILE A 155 -2.31 -22.44 8.54
C ILE A 155 -3.24 -21.47 7.82
N ASN A 156 -3.45 -21.70 6.53
CA ASN A 156 -4.33 -20.88 5.72
C ASN A 156 -3.98 -19.36 5.68
N CYS A 157 -2.73 -19.00 5.94
CA CYS A 157 -2.21 -17.68 5.59
C CYS A 157 -1.92 -17.58 4.09
N HIS A 158 -2.58 -18.36 3.28
CA HIS A 158 -2.61 -18.20 1.82
C HIS A 158 -2.96 -16.78 1.41
N THR A 159 -3.59 -16.09 2.31
CA THR A 159 -4.12 -14.76 2.10
C THR A 159 -3.47 -13.71 3.00
N THR A 160 -2.29 -13.96 3.59
CA THR A 160 -1.66 -12.99 4.49
C THR A 160 -2.57 -12.52 5.63
N GLY A 161 -3.65 -13.25 5.95
CA GLY A 161 -4.68 -12.84 6.89
C GLY A 161 -5.53 -11.66 6.41
N THR A 162 -5.52 -11.35 5.11
CA THR A 162 -6.38 -10.32 4.52
C THR A 162 -7.78 -10.88 4.23
N ALA A 163 -8.79 -10.00 4.20
CA ALA A 163 -10.15 -10.41 3.88
C ALA A 163 -10.24 -10.92 2.44
N PRO A 164 -11.09 -11.95 2.18
CA PRO A 164 -11.29 -12.48 0.82
C PRO A 164 -11.67 -11.40 -0.19
N CYS A 165 -12.47 -10.42 0.19
CA CYS A 165 -12.84 -9.30 -0.68
C CYS A 165 -11.65 -8.45 -1.11
N LYS A 166 -10.61 -8.28 -0.29
CA LYS A 166 -9.37 -7.61 -0.69
C LYS A 166 -8.56 -8.49 -1.63
N THR A 167 -8.43 -9.77 -1.32
CA THR A 167 -7.67 -10.73 -2.13
C THR A 167 -8.28 -10.92 -3.52
N ALA A 168 -9.61 -10.97 -3.60
CA ALA A 168 -10.34 -11.12 -4.87
C ALA A 168 -10.30 -9.83 -5.74
N CYS A 169 -10.03 -8.69 -5.15
CA CYS A 169 -9.89 -7.44 -5.89
C CYS A 169 -8.57 -7.43 -6.66
N PRO A 170 -8.56 -7.29 -8.00
CA PRO A 170 -7.31 -7.24 -8.78
C PRO A 170 -6.38 -6.10 -8.37
N ALA A 171 -6.93 -4.99 -7.86
CA ALA A 171 -6.17 -3.86 -7.36
C ALA A 171 -5.87 -3.96 -5.85
N HIS A 172 -6.27 -5.03 -5.18
CA HIS A 172 -6.07 -5.25 -3.74
C HIS A 172 -6.51 -4.07 -2.84
N ILE A 173 -7.59 -3.38 -3.23
CA ILE A 173 -8.11 -2.22 -2.48
C ILE A 173 -8.45 -2.66 -1.04
N ALA A 174 -8.19 -1.78 -0.08
CA ALA A 174 -8.49 -1.99 1.33
C ALA A 174 -10.01 -1.90 1.61
N VAL A 175 -10.77 -2.92 1.12
CA VAL A 175 -12.24 -2.94 1.14
C VAL A 175 -12.80 -2.71 2.54
N GLN A 176 -12.35 -3.46 3.52
CA GLN A 176 -12.82 -3.32 4.91
C GLN A 176 -12.53 -1.92 5.46
N GLY A 177 -11.38 -1.35 5.09
CA GLY A 177 -10.95 -0.03 5.53
C GLY A 177 -11.89 1.06 5.05
N TYR A 178 -12.16 1.14 3.75
CA TYR A 178 -13.04 2.20 3.24
C TYR A 178 -14.51 2.00 3.62
N LEU A 179 -14.98 0.76 3.74
CA LEU A 179 -16.33 0.49 4.25
C LEU A 179 -16.48 0.98 5.70
N LYS A 180 -15.49 0.75 6.55
CA LYS A 180 -15.49 1.23 7.94
C LYS A 180 -15.48 2.76 8.00
N LYS A 181 -14.66 3.41 7.18
CA LYS A 181 -14.64 4.88 7.11
C LYS A 181 -15.95 5.44 6.58
N ALA A 182 -16.55 4.82 5.56
CA ALA A 182 -17.85 5.22 5.05
C ALA A 182 -18.95 5.08 6.11
N ALA A 183 -18.97 3.99 6.87
CA ALA A 183 -19.90 3.79 7.99
C ALA A 183 -19.75 4.84 9.10
N GLN A 184 -18.59 5.47 9.21
CA GLN A 184 -18.31 6.58 10.12
C GLN A 184 -18.64 7.96 9.51
N GLY A 185 -19.14 8.03 8.28
CA GLY A 185 -19.35 9.28 7.55
C GLY A 185 -18.08 9.96 7.03
N LYS A 186 -16.93 9.31 7.15
CA LYS A 186 -15.62 9.84 6.75
C LYS A 186 -15.30 9.52 5.29
N TYR A 187 -16.12 10.06 4.38
CA TYR A 187 -16.05 9.69 2.95
C TYR A 187 -14.75 10.10 2.28
N ARG A 188 -14.17 11.26 2.65
CA ARG A 188 -12.88 11.72 2.13
C ARG A 188 -11.73 10.78 2.53
N GLU A 189 -11.69 10.32 3.79
CA GLU A 189 -10.72 9.34 4.26
C GLU A 189 -10.94 7.96 3.60
N ALA A 190 -12.19 7.58 3.37
CA ALA A 190 -12.52 6.35 2.64
C ALA A 190 -12.03 6.40 1.19
N LEU A 191 -12.22 7.54 0.51
CA LEU A 191 -11.72 7.75 -0.86
C LEU A 191 -10.19 7.73 -0.90
N ALA A 192 -9.51 8.32 0.07
CA ALA A 192 -8.06 8.28 0.19
C ALA A 192 -7.53 6.83 0.24
N LEU A 193 -8.20 5.94 1.01
CA LEU A 193 -7.86 4.52 1.05
C LEU A 193 -8.07 3.82 -0.31
N ILE A 194 -9.13 4.18 -1.04
CA ILE A 194 -9.39 3.61 -2.36
C ILE A 194 -8.33 4.07 -3.35
N LYS A 195 -8.00 5.37 -3.37
CA LYS A 195 -7.05 5.97 -4.33
C LYS A 195 -5.60 5.53 -4.12
N LYS A 196 -5.27 4.88 -3.00
CA LYS A 196 -3.95 4.23 -2.82
C LYS A 196 -3.70 3.12 -3.83
N GLU A 197 -4.74 2.36 -4.20
CA GLU A 197 -4.63 1.19 -5.06
C GLU A 197 -5.48 1.29 -6.35
N ASN A 198 -6.29 2.33 -6.46
CA ASN A 198 -7.17 2.53 -7.61
C ASN A 198 -7.33 4.01 -7.93
N PRO A 199 -6.74 4.50 -9.03
CA PRO A 199 -6.82 5.91 -9.43
C PRO A 199 -8.19 6.32 -9.99
N PHE A 200 -9.05 5.34 -10.35
CA PHE A 200 -10.35 5.54 -10.99
C PHE A 200 -11.54 5.02 -10.17
N PRO A 201 -11.76 5.45 -8.93
CA PRO A 201 -12.83 4.92 -8.10
C PRO A 201 -14.22 5.17 -8.67
N ALA A 202 -14.49 6.32 -9.29
CA ALA A 202 -15.77 6.65 -9.87
C ALA A 202 -16.08 5.83 -11.13
N VAL A 203 -15.08 5.61 -11.98
CA VAL A 203 -15.16 4.72 -13.15
C VAL A 203 -15.41 3.29 -12.71
N CYS A 204 -14.57 2.76 -11.80
CA CYS A 204 -14.69 1.40 -11.32
C CYS A 204 -16.04 1.14 -10.60
N GLY A 205 -16.60 2.13 -9.90
CA GLY A 205 -17.92 2.01 -9.29
C GLY A 205 -19.07 1.87 -10.30
N ARG A 206 -18.83 2.06 -11.61
CA ARG A 206 -19.82 1.94 -12.67
C ARG A 206 -19.66 0.68 -13.54
N ILE A 207 -18.42 0.19 -13.65
CA ILE A 207 -18.11 -0.89 -14.62
C ILE A 207 -17.41 -2.10 -13.99
N CYS A 208 -17.22 -2.12 -12.65
CA CYS A 208 -16.56 -3.22 -11.97
C CYS A 208 -17.38 -4.52 -12.06
N ASN A 209 -16.68 -5.65 -12.21
CA ASN A 209 -17.30 -6.98 -12.20
C ASN A 209 -17.54 -7.56 -10.80
N LYS A 210 -17.29 -6.81 -9.75
CA LYS A 210 -17.66 -7.07 -8.34
C LYS A 210 -17.10 -8.36 -7.73
N ARG A 211 -15.96 -8.87 -8.19
CA ARG A 211 -15.33 -10.09 -7.65
C ARG A 211 -15.18 -10.11 -6.12
N CYS A 212 -15.02 -8.95 -5.51
CA CYS A 212 -14.96 -8.81 -4.05
C CYS A 212 -16.30 -9.16 -3.36
N GLU A 213 -17.43 -8.99 -4.04
CA GLU A 213 -18.75 -9.38 -3.55
C GLU A 213 -18.96 -10.88 -3.69
N ASP A 214 -18.49 -11.49 -4.80
CA ASP A 214 -18.55 -12.94 -5.03
C ASP A 214 -17.81 -13.72 -3.94
N GLU A 215 -16.65 -13.21 -3.50
CA GLU A 215 -15.83 -13.81 -2.44
C GLU A 215 -16.16 -13.31 -1.03
N CYS A 216 -17.26 -12.57 -0.87
CA CYS A 216 -17.64 -12.03 0.41
C CYS A 216 -18.14 -13.13 1.34
N THR A 217 -17.41 -13.39 2.45
CA THR A 217 -17.79 -14.41 3.44
C THR A 217 -19.18 -14.18 4.06
N ARG A 218 -19.67 -12.95 4.06
CA ARG A 218 -21.04 -12.68 4.49
C ARG A 218 -22.08 -13.35 3.57
N GLY A 219 -21.77 -13.52 2.31
CA GLY A 219 -22.61 -14.21 1.34
C GLY A 219 -22.95 -15.66 1.72
N THR A 220 -22.12 -16.28 2.57
CA THR A 220 -22.40 -17.64 3.11
C THR A 220 -23.43 -17.63 4.25
N ILE A 221 -23.76 -16.46 4.81
CA ILE A 221 -24.68 -16.33 5.95
C ILE A 221 -26.04 -15.79 5.50
N ASP A 222 -26.02 -14.68 4.74
CA ASP A 222 -27.22 -14.04 4.22
C ASP A 222 -27.03 -13.53 2.79
N ARG A 223 -26.32 -12.43 2.60
CA ARG A 223 -25.95 -11.88 1.28
C ARG A 223 -24.63 -11.11 1.40
N ALA A 224 -23.89 -11.06 0.29
CA ALA A 224 -22.69 -10.27 0.18
C ALA A 224 -22.94 -8.78 0.55
N VAL A 225 -21.95 -8.14 1.11
CA VAL A 225 -21.96 -6.68 1.31
C VAL A 225 -21.91 -6.01 -0.06
N SER A 226 -22.74 -5.00 -0.31
CA SER A 226 -22.74 -4.22 -1.55
C SER A 226 -21.50 -3.31 -1.63
N ILE A 227 -20.34 -3.94 -1.80
CA ILE A 227 -19.01 -3.31 -1.69
C ILE A 227 -18.82 -2.26 -2.77
N ASP A 228 -19.22 -2.61 -4.00
CA ASP A 228 -19.04 -1.74 -5.17
C ASP A 228 -19.97 -0.53 -5.13
N GLU A 229 -21.21 -0.72 -4.68
CA GLU A 229 -22.16 0.39 -4.53
C GLU A 229 -21.70 1.40 -3.47
N VAL A 230 -21.09 0.93 -2.37
CA VAL A 230 -20.48 1.83 -1.39
C VAL A 230 -19.30 2.58 -1.97
N LYS A 231 -18.43 1.92 -2.75
CA LYS A 231 -17.32 2.56 -3.46
C LYS A 231 -17.81 3.63 -4.44
N LYS A 232 -18.86 3.31 -5.23
CA LYS A 232 -19.54 4.24 -6.14
C LYS A 232 -20.08 5.45 -5.39
N PHE A 233 -20.77 5.22 -4.28
CA PHE A 233 -21.29 6.29 -3.44
C PHE A 233 -20.19 7.21 -2.90
N ILE A 234 -19.08 6.65 -2.39
CA ILE A 234 -17.95 7.44 -1.91
C ILE A 234 -17.37 8.31 -3.03
N ALA A 235 -17.18 7.73 -4.20
CA ALA A 235 -16.66 8.44 -5.37
C ALA A 235 -17.64 9.53 -5.85
N GLN A 236 -18.96 9.25 -5.81
CA GLN A 236 -19.98 10.21 -6.17
C GLN A 236 -20.00 11.43 -5.23
N LYS A 237 -19.81 11.20 -3.92
CA LYS A 237 -19.66 12.28 -2.95
C LYS A 237 -18.48 13.19 -3.22
N ASP A 238 -17.38 12.64 -3.76
CA ASP A 238 -16.23 13.43 -4.17
C ASP A 238 -16.52 14.21 -5.47
N LEU A 239 -17.19 13.59 -6.44
CA LEU A 239 -17.58 14.27 -7.69
C LEU A 239 -18.49 15.47 -7.45
N GLU A 240 -19.36 15.39 -6.42
CA GLU A 240 -20.29 16.45 -6.02
C GLU A 240 -19.64 17.50 -5.10
N ALA A 241 -18.42 17.27 -4.62
CA ALA A 241 -17.78 18.16 -3.66
C ALA A 241 -17.22 19.42 -4.36
N GLU A 242 -17.32 20.56 -3.70
CA GLU A 242 -16.71 21.82 -4.14
C GLU A 242 -15.19 21.70 -4.30
N HIS A 243 -14.56 20.99 -3.35
CA HIS A 243 -13.14 20.68 -3.37
C HIS A 243 -12.93 19.17 -3.38
N ARG A 244 -12.51 18.65 -4.51
CA ARG A 244 -12.25 17.23 -4.71
C ARG A 244 -11.01 16.77 -3.95
N TYR A 245 -10.94 15.48 -3.67
CA TYR A 245 -9.78 14.88 -3.03
C TYR A 245 -8.65 14.68 -4.05
N VAL A 246 -7.57 15.40 -3.87
CA VAL A 246 -6.31 15.20 -4.57
C VAL A 246 -5.37 14.42 -3.63
N PRO A 247 -4.81 13.28 -4.06
CA PRO A 247 -3.86 12.52 -3.25
C PRO A 247 -2.61 13.31 -2.89
N GLU A 248 -2.09 13.10 -1.69
CA GLU A 248 -0.82 13.65 -1.29
C GLU A 248 0.31 13.08 -2.15
N ILE A 249 1.25 13.96 -2.47
CA ILE A 249 2.45 13.59 -3.21
C ILE A 249 3.53 13.27 -2.18
N VAL A 250 3.93 12.00 -2.14
CA VAL A 250 4.96 11.51 -1.21
C VAL A 250 6.26 11.36 -1.98
N VAL A 251 7.19 12.29 -1.72
CA VAL A 251 8.49 12.29 -2.40
C VAL A 251 9.53 11.64 -1.50
N ALA A 252 10.17 10.59 -2.00
CA ALA A 252 11.23 9.88 -1.28
C ALA A 252 12.58 10.65 -1.27
N SER A 253 12.58 11.93 -1.58
CA SER A 253 13.77 12.77 -1.71
C SER A 253 13.67 14.03 -0.86
N ASN A 254 14.74 14.38 -0.17
CA ASN A 254 14.87 15.65 0.55
C ASN A 254 15.17 16.84 -0.37
N LYS A 255 15.42 16.60 -1.66
CA LYS A 255 15.69 17.61 -2.68
C LYS A 255 14.43 18.10 -3.39
N GLY A 256 13.25 17.68 -2.94
CA GLY A 256 11.96 17.98 -3.56
C GLY A 256 11.59 16.98 -4.66
N ARG A 257 10.66 17.35 -5.52
CA ARG A 257 10.17 16.47 -6.58
C ARG A 257 11.25 16.15 -7.62
N TRP A 258 11.12 14.97 -8.20
CA TRP A 258 12.05 14.44 -9.18
C TRP A 258 12.09 15.29 -10.46
N LYS A 259 13.27 15.42 -11.09
CA LYS A 259 13.47 16.23 -12.31
C LYS A 259 13.51 15.40 -13.58
N GLU A 260 13.49 14.07 -13.45
CA GLU A 260 13.51 13.13 -14.56
C GLU A 260 12.26 13.33 -15.43
N LYS A 261 12.48 13.37 -16.74
CA LYS A 261 11.41 13.47 -17.72
C LYS A 261 10.91 12.07 -18.04
N ILE A 262 9.65 11.81 -17.78
CA ILE A 262 9.01 10.52 -18.06
C ILE A 262 7.93 10.71 -19.11
N ALA A 263 8.08 10.02 -20.24
CA ALA A 263 7.08 9.98 -21.30
C ALA A 263 6.25 8.69 -21.19
N ILE A 264 4.94 8.82 -21.22
CA ILE A 264 3.98 7.71 -21.23
C ILE A 264 3.24 7.74 -22.56
N ILE A 265 3.21 6.61 -23.26
CA ILE A 265 2.55 6.49 -24.56
C ILE A 265 1.15 5.92 -24.36
N GLY A 266 0.13 6.71 -24.69
CA GLY A 266 -1.28 6.39 -24.61
C GLY A 266 -1.95 6.83 -23.32
N ALA A 267 -3.03 7.62 -23.43
CA ALA A 267 -3.89 8.06 -22.34
C ALA A 267 -5.08 7.14 -22.09
N GLY A 268 -4.91 5.82 -22.27
CA GLY A 268 -5.85 4.80 -21.82
C GLY A 268 -5.74 4.55 -20.31
N PRO A 269 -6.59 3.68 -19.73
CA PRO A 269 -6.60 3.37 -18.28
C PRO A 269 -5.21 3.01 -17.74
N SER A 270 -4.43 2.24 -18.49
CA SER A 270 -3.10 1.80 -18.09
C SER A 270 -2.11 2.95 -18.00
N GLY A 271 -2.01 3.78 -19.07
CA GLY A 271 -1.11 4.92 -19.09
C GLY A 271 -1.48 5.98 -18.06
N LEU A 272 -2.77 6.27 -17.91
CA LEU A 272 -3.26 7.19 -16.88
C LEU A 272 -3.01 6.68 -15.46
N SER A 273 -3.16 5.36 -15.21
CA SER A 273 -2.81 4.78 -13.91
C SER A 273 -1.32 4.89 -13.62
N CYS A 274 -0.48 4.62 -14.64
CA CYS A 274 0.97 4.81 -14.52
C CYS A 274 1.30 6.27 -14.18
N ALA A 275 0.70 7.23 -14.90
CA ALA A 275 0.89 8.65 -14.67
C ALA A 275 0.49 9.06 -13.24
N PHE A 276 -0.65 8.56 -12.76
CA PHE A 276 -1.15 8.83 -11.42
C PHE A 276 -0.15 8.42 -10.34
N TYR A 277 0.35 7.19 -10.38
CA TYR A 277 1.28 6.70 -9.37
C TYR A 277 2.66 7.37 -9.47
N LEU A 278 3.14 7.65 -10.67
CA LEU A 278 4.36 8.43 -10.84
C LEU A 278 4.23 9.85 -10.28
N ALA A 279 3.10 10.51 -10.53
CA ALA A 279 2.83 11.82 -9.95
C ALA A 279 2.75 11.77 -8.43
N GLN A 280 2.13 10.74 -7.87
CA GLN A 280 2.08 10.52 -6.42
C GLN A 280 3.47 10.30 -5.81
N MET A 281 4.39 9.66 -6.54
CA MET A 281 5.79 9.49 -6.14
C MET A 281 6.65 10.76 -6.35
N GLY A 282 6.07 11.83 -6.86
CA GLY A 282 6.76 13.11 -7.02
C GLY A 282 7.37 13.38 -8.39
N TYR A 283 7.08 12.56 -9.40
CA TYR A 283 7.47 12.83 -10.78
C TYR A 283 6.49 13.79 -11.50
N TYR A 284 6.90 14.30 -12.65
CA TYR A 284 6.06 15.09 -13.57
C TYR A 284 5.96 14.35 -14.92
N PRO A 285 5.16 13.28 -15.01
CA PRO A 285 5.05 12.52 -16.23
C PRO A 285 4.27 13.30 -17.31
N THR A 286 4.68 13.13 -18.58
CA THR A 286 3.95 13.61 -19.75
C THR A 286 3.35 12.42 -20.48
N VAL A 287 2.04 12.42 -20.64
CA VAL A 287 1.28 11.39 -21.39
C VAL A 287 1.02 11.90 -22.79
N PHE A 288 1.42 11.11 -23.80
CA PHE A 288 1.16 11.39 -25.21
C PHE A 288 0.01 10.50 -25.70
N GLU A 289 -1.02 11.10 -26.27
CA GLU A 289 -2.19 10.41 -26.79
C GLU A 289 -2.44 10.83 -28.23
N LYS A 290 -2.59 9.85 -29.12
CA LYS A 290 -2.82 10.11 -30.54
C LYS A 290 -4.22 10.65 -30.85
N ASN A 291 -5.21 10.30 -30.05
CA ASN A 291 -6.56 10.78 -30.21
C ASN A 291 -6.75 12.13 -29.51
N ASP A 292 -7.80 12.86 -29.90
CA ASP A 292 -8.10 14.19 -29.37
C ASP A 292 -8.58 14.16 -27.90
N ILE A 293 -9.16 13.03 -27.48
CA ILE A 293 -9.76 12.88 -26.13
C ILE A 293 -9.04 11.75 -25.38
N PRO A 294 -8.56 12.00 -24.15
CA PRO A 294 -7.95 10.95 -23.34
C PRO A 294 -9.00 9.96 -22.78
N GLY A 295 -8.54 8.87 -22.18
CA GLY A 295 -9.37 7.83 -21.58
C GLY A 295 -9.37 6.49 -22.33
N GLY A 296 -8.92 6.48 -23.60
CA GLY A 296 -8.81 5.26 -24.40
C GLY A 296 -10.15 4.51 -24.49
N MET A 297 -10.15 3.21 -24.15
CA MET A 297 -11.38 2.39 -24.19
C MET A 297 -12.49 2.86 -23.24
N LEU A 298 -12.17 3.58 -22.18
CA LEU A 298 -13.20 4.18 -21.32
C LEU A 298 -14.02 5.22 -22.08
N THR A 299 -13.35 5.99 -22.93
CA THR A 299 -13.97 7.07 -23.70
C THR A 299 -14.58 6.54 -25.01
N TYR A 300 -13.83 5.75 -25.76
CA TYR A 300 -14.21 5.35 -27.12
C TYR A 300 -14.96 4.01 -27.19
N GLY A 301 -14.78 3.12 -26.19
CA GLY A 301 -15.35 1.77 -26.23
C GLY A 301 -16.57 1.58 -25.34
N ILE A 302 -16.65 2.24 -24.19
CA ILE A 302 -17.75 2.06 -23.24
C ILE A 302 -18.88 3.05 -23.56
N PRO A 303 -20.12 2.59 -23.75
CA PRO A 303 -21.25 3.48 -24.01
C PRO A 303 -21.54 4.43 -22.84
N SER A 304 -21.97 5.66 -23.14
CA SER A 304 -22.20 6.72 -22.16
C SER A 304 -23.29 6.39 -21.13
N TYR A 305 -24.22 5.50 -21.48
CA TYR A 305 -25.25 5.05 -20.52
C TYR A 305 -24.70 4.10 -19.45
N LYS A 306 -23.51 3.53 -19.64
CA LYS A 306 -22.80 2.72 -18.63
C LYS A 306 -21.74 3.49 -17.88
N LEU A 307 -21.05 4.40 -18.57
CA LEU A 307 -19.99 5.20 -18.03
C LEU A 307 -20.06 6.59 -18.66
N GLU A 308 -20.51 7.53 -17.90
CA GLU A 308 -20.65 8.93 -18.26
C GLU A 308 -19.27 9.53 -18.58
N LYS A 309 -19.17 10.34 -19.65
CA LYS A 309 -17.89 10.86 -20.09
C LYS A 309 -17.33 11.93 -19.15
N ASP A 310 -18.18 12.74 -18.56
CA ASP A 310 -17.84 13.71 -17.52
C ASP A 310 -17.20 13.08 -16.29
N VAL A 311 -17.58 11.84 -15.95
CA VAL A 311 -16.96 11.08 -14.86
C VAL A 311 -15.51 10.70 -15.18
N ILE A 312 -15.24 10.33 -16.43
CA ILE A 312 -13.88 10.02 -16.89
C ILE A 312 -13.03 11.30 -16.85
N ASP A 313 -13.54 12.38 -17.39
CA ASP A 313 -12.86 13.67 -17.44
C ASP A 313 -12.56 14.19 -16.03
N ALA A 314 -13.51 14.04 -15.11
CA ALA A 314 -13.33 14.43 -13.72
C ALA A 314 -12.22 13.63 -13.00
N GLU A 315 -12.06 12.34 -13.28
CA GLU A 315 -10.95 11.56 -12.70
C GLU A 315 -9.60 11.91 -13.32
N ILE A 316 -9.59 12.25 -14.61
CA ILE A 316 -8.38 12.70 -15.33
C ILE A 316 -7.94 14.07 -14.80
N GLU A 317 -8.89 14.95 -14.47
CA GLU A 317 -8.56 16.28 -13.95
C GLU A 317 -7.79 16.22 -12.63
N ILE A 318 -8.12 15.29 -11.74
CA ILE A 318 -7.31 15.04 -10.53
C ILE A 318 -5.85 14.73 -10.89
N MET A 319 -5.60 13.98 -11.95
CA MET A 319 -4.24 13.67 -12.39
C MET A 319 -3.50 14.91 -12.87
N ARG A 320 -4.22 15.82 -13.58
CA ARG A 320 -3.65 17.12 -13.98
C ARG A 320 -3.30 17.99 -12.77
N GLU A 321 -4.18 18.03 -11.78
CA GLU A 321 -3.91 18.74 -10.51
C GLU A 321 -2.68 18.17 -9.77
N MET A 322 -2.41 16.86 -9.90
CA MET A 322 -1.20 16.24 -9.37
C MET A 322 0.06 16.59 -10.18
N GLY A 323 -0.07 17.22 -11.33
CA GLY A 323 1.03 17.65 -12.19
C GLY A 323 1.30 16.73 -13.38
N VAL A 324 0.36 15.86 -13.76
CA VAL A 324 0.45 15.08 -15.01
C VAL A 324 0.13 15.97 -16.20
N GLU A 325 1.05 16.06 -17.16
CA GLU A 325 0.81 16.71 -18.44
C GLU A 325 0.22 15.70 -19.42
N ILE A 326 -0.90 16.03 -20.07
CA ILE A 326 -1.53 15.18 -21.09
C ILE A 326 -1.58 15.92 -22.41
N LYS A 327 -0.89 15.40 -23.42
CA LYS A 327 -0.82 15.93 -24.78
C LYS A 327 -1.60 15.02 -25.70
N THR A 328 -2.72 15.52 -26.20
CA THR A 328 -3.60 14.81 -27.15
C THR A 328 -3.28 15.21 -28.61
N GLY A 329 -3.72 14.38 -29.57
CA GLY A 329 -3.45 14.60 -30.99
C GLY A 329 -2.00 14.38 -31.39
N ILE A 330 -1.20 13.66 -30.57
CA ILE A 330 0.23 13.42 -30.82
C ILE A 330 0.51 11.92 -30.89
N GLU A 331 0.91 11.45 -32.04
CA GLU A 331 1.31 10.07 -32.30
C GLU A 331 2.83 9.91 -32.14
N VAL A 332 3.25 9.18 -31.11
CA VAL A 332 4.68 8.91 -30.87
C VAL A 332 5.25 8.03 -31.97
N GLY A 333 6.41 8.40 -32.49
CA GLY A 333 7.04 7.76 -33.64
C GLY A 333 6.63 8.35 -34.99
N LYS A 334 5.70 9.32 -34.99
CA LYS A 334 5.29 10.04 -36.18
C LYS A 334 5.39 11.57 -36.01
N ASP A 335 4.86 12.07 -34.90
CA ASP A 335 4.82 13.52 -34.61
C ASP A 335 5.95 13.92 -33.64
N VAL A 336 6.46 12.98 -32.88
CA VAL A 336 7.55 13.11 -31.88
C VAL A 336 8.43 11.86 -31.86
#